data_e3feae0a4786eeb059fa6affd4cdacec
#
_entry.id   e3feae0a4786eeb059fa6affd4cdacec
#
_cell.length_a   1.000
_cell.length_b   1.000
_cell.length_c   1.000
_cell.angle_alpha   90.00
_cell.angle_beta   90.00
_cell.angle_gamma   90.00
#
_symmetry.space_group_name_H-M   'P 1'
#
loop_
_entity.id
_entity.type
_entity.pdbx_description
1 polymer ?
#
loop_
_entity_poly.entity_id
_entity_poly.type
_entity_poly.pdbx_seq_one_letter_code
_entity_poly.pdbx_strand_id
1 'polypeptide(L)'
;MRTIRTVAAAVAASAGLALLCAPTAGAAAAAGKERLGPCAAGQLCLWTKTDFRGTRSTSELADIGIEDCVTLPAGGSAASLANRTGRPVTTYQSATCAETGEFTTYPSGTWVPESPYVVRAYKVWEH
;
A
#
# COMPACT_ATOMS: atom_id res chain seq x y z
N MET A 1 8.82 44.36 64.62
CA MET A 1 8.66 44.14 63.95
C MET A 1 8.46 43.63 62.91
N ARG A 2 8.34 43.26 62.44
CA ARG A 2 8.08 42.81 61.54
C ARG A 2 8.01 41.98 60.72
N THR A 3 7.81 41.68 60.36
CA THR A 3 7.69 40.99 59.60
C THR A 3 7.47 40.45 58.64
N ILE A 4 7.26 40.07 58.05
CA ILE A 4 7.09 39.47 57.07
C ILE A 4 6.98 38.71 56.28
N ARG A 5 6.81 38.28 55.79
CA ARG A 5 6.58 37.59 54.97
C ARG A 5 6.47 37.00 54.06
N THR A 6 6.32 36.63 53.56
CA THR A 6 6.30 36.06 52.73
C THR A 6 6.08 35.39 51.90
N VAL A 7 5.79 35.14 51.37
CA VAL A 7 5.53 34.68 50.50
C VAL A 7 5.55 33.94 49.66
N ALA A 8 5.37 33.44 49.17
CA ALA A 8 5.29 32.69 48.55
C ALA A 8 5.11 32.17 47.54
N ALA A 9 4.91 32.14 47.04
CA ALA A 9 4.88 31.72 46.09
C ALA A 9 4.70 30.89 45.29
N ALA A 10 4.43 30.44 44.96
CA ALA A 10 4.29 29.67 44.28
C ALA A 10 4.20 29.16 43.28
N VAL A 11 4.13 29.09 42.77
CA VAL A 11 4.15 28.57 41.81
C VAL A 11 3.91 27.75 40.98
N ALA A 12 3.55 27.37 40.57
CA ALA A 12 3.25 26.69 39.81
C ALA A 12 3.35 26.03 38.90
N ALA A 13 3.43 25.93 38.36
CA ALA A 13 3.69 25.23 37.53
C ALA A 13 3.21 24.58 36.60
N SER A 14 2.79 24.11 36.40
CA SER A 14 2.32 23.53 35.55
C SER A 14 2.58 23.03 34.51
N ALA A 15 2.45 23.04 33.97
CA ALA A 15 2.78 22.62 32.98
C ALA A 15 2.65 21.51 32.31
N GLY A 16 2.86 21.17 31.91
CA GLY A 16 3.03 20.06 31.35
C GLY A 16 2.11 19.56 30.59
N LEU A 17 1.75 19.57 30.15
CA LEU A 17 0.85 19.17 29.57
C LEU A 17 0.90 18.97 28.26
N ALA A 18 1.08 19.43 27.61
CA ALA A 18 1.13 19.38 26.27
C ALA A 18 1.47 18.07 25.76
N LEU A 19 2.17 17.47 26.35
CA LEU A 19 2.60 16.32 25.85
C LEU A 19 1.59 15.43 25.43
N LEU A 20 0.59 15.40 25.85
CA LEU A 20 -0.30 14.50 25.53
C LEU A 20 -0.69 14.43 24.10
N CYS A 21 -0.72 15.39 23.41
CA CYS A 21 -1.15 15.41 22.06
C CYS A 21 -0.26 14.69 21.10
N ALA A 22 0.95 14.72 21.31
CA ALA A 22 1.89 14.14 20.38
C ALA A 22 1.68 12.64 20.14
N PRO A 23 1.48 11.84 21.11
CA PRO A 23 1.33 10.42 20.88
C PRO A 23 0.13 10.10 20.03
N THR A 24 -0.88 10.86 20.16
CA THR A 24 -2.09 10.62 19.43
C THR A 24 -1.91 10.80 17.94
N ALA A 25 -1.22 11.82 17.55
CA ALA A 25 -0.98 12.09 16.16
C ALA A 25 -0.11 11.00 15.55
N GLY A 26 0.85 10.51 16.25
CA GLY A 26 1.69 9.46 15.75
C GLY A 26 0.93 8.17 15.53
N ALA A 27 0.04 7.84 16.39
CA ALA A 27 -0.73 6.63 16.26
C ALA A 27 -1.65 6.68 15.04
N ALA A 28 -2.24 7.81 14.76
CA ALA A 28 -3.11 7.94 13.60
C ALA A 28 -2.33 7.78 12.30
N ALA A 29 -1.15 8.33 12.22
CA ALA A 29 -0.35 8.22 11.03
C ALA A 29 0.10 6.78 10.81
N ALA A 30 0.43 6.07 11.86
CA ALA A 30 0.86 4.70 11.73
C ALA A 30 -0.28 3.82 11.24
N ALA A 31 -1.48 4.05 11.70
CA ALA A 31 -2.61 3.26 11.27
C ALA A 31 -2.86 3.37 9.78
N GLY A 32 -2.59 4.54 9.20
CA GLY A 32 -2.78 4.73 7.77
C GLY A 32 -1.84 3.88 6.94
N LYS A 33 -0.65 3.63 7.42
CA LYS A 33 0.31 2.85 6.67
C LYS A 33 0.00 1.37 6.68
N GLU A 34 -0.73 0.90 7.65
CA GLU A 34 -1.02 -0.50 7.75
C GLU A 34 -1.97 -1.02 6.69
N ARG A 35 -2.53 -0.13 5.89
CA ARG A 35 -3.46 -0.55 4.86
C ARG A 35 -2.81 -1.06 3.61
N LEU A 36 -1.52 -0.85 3.45
CA LEU A 36 -0.82 -1.37 2.29
C LEU A 36 -0.42 -2.82 2.57
N GLY A 37 -0.56 -3.66 1.59
CA GLY A 37 -0.19 -5.05 1.74
C GLY A 37 1.32 -5.25 1.59
N PRO A 38 1.82 -6.40 2.01
CA PRO A 38 3.26 -6.67 1.88
C PRO A 38 3.63 -6.95 0.43
N CYS A 39 4.56 -6.18 -0.10
CA CYS A 39 5.10 -6.37 -1.44
C CYS A 39 6.51 -5.80 -1.46
N ALA A 40 7.50 -6.62 -1.72
CA ALA A 40 8.89 -6.20 -1.69
C ALA A 40 9.30 -5.52 -2.99
N ALA A 41 10.35 -4.74 -2.94
CA ALA A 41 10.89 -4.10 -4.13
C ALA A 41 11.26 -5.19 -5.16
N GLY A 42 10.95 -4.95 -6.41
CA GLY A 42 11.20 -5.89 -7.49
C GLY A 42 10.04 -6.83 -7.74
N GLN A 43 9.00 -6.78 -6.95
CA GLN A 43 7.86 -7.70 -7.07
C GLN A 43 6.61 -7.06 -7.65
N LEU A 44 5.84 -7.88 -8.35
CA LEU A 44 4.44 -7.60 -8.64
C LEU A 44 3.63 -8.48 -7.70
N CYS A 45 2.78 -7.88 -6.89
CA CYS A 45 1.97 -8.60 -5.92
C CYS A 45 0.50 -8.47 -6.28
N LEU A 46 -0.21 -9.59 -6.24
CA LEU A 46 -1.63 -9.62 -6.57
C LEU A 46 -2.36 -10.35 -5.46
N TRP A 47 -3.51 -9.82 -5.06
CA TRP A 47 -4.33 -10.44 -4.01
C TRP A 47 -5.71 -10.77 -4.56
N THR A 48 -6.25 -11.88 -4.10
CA THR A 48 -7.55 -12.36 -4.60
C THR A 48 -8.72 -11.47 -4.17
N LYS A 49 -8.54 -10.70 -3.11
CA LYS A 49 -9.60 -9.81 -2.60
C LYS A 49 -9.14 -8.37 -2.62
N THR A 50 -10.08 -7.46 -2.41
CA THR A 50 -9.77 -6.03 -2.33
C THR A 50 -8.97 -5.74 -1.05
N ASP A 51 -8.41 -4.56 -0.98
CA ASP A 51 -7.67 -4.06 0.17
C ASP A 51 -6.48 -4.94 0.57
N PHE A 52 -5.86 -5.56 -0.42
CA PHE A 52 -4.66 -6.37 -0.24
C PHE A 52 -4.91 -7.54 0.71
N ARG A 53 -6.07 -8.18 0.55
CA ARG A 53 -6.47 -9.32 1.37
C ARG A 53 -6.64 -10.56 0.53
N GLY A 54 -6.84 -11.66 1.18
CA GLY A 54 -6.99 -12.94 0.51
C GLY A 54 -5.63 -13.55 0.23
N THR A 55 -5.57 -14.42 -0.74
CA THR A 55 -4.34 -15.10 -1.11
C THR A 55 -3.48 -14.17 -1.95
N ARG A 56 -2.24 -13.98 -1.54
CA ARG A 56 -1.29 -13.18 -2.29
C ARG A 56 -0.45 -14.05 -3.20
N SER A 57 -0.30 -13.64 -4.44
CA SER A 57 0.68 -14.22 -5.34
C SER A 57 1.71 -13.15 -5.68
N THR A 58 2.96 -13.53 -5.73
CA THR A 58 4.05 -12.61 -6.05
C THR A 58 4.83 -13.14 -7.24
N SER A 59 5.28 -12.22 -8.08
CA SER A 59 6.14 -12.55 -9.20
C SER A 59 7.34 -11.61 -9.16
N GLU A 60 8.52 -12.20 -9.27
CA GLU A 60 9.75 -11.41 -9.32
C GLU A 60 9.98 -10.93 -10.74
N LEU A 61 10.41 -9.70 -10.90
CA LEU A 61 10.70 -9.18 -12.23
C LEU A 61 11.67 -10.08 -13.00
N ALA A 62 12.64 -10.65 -12.31
CA ALA A 62 13.64 -11.49 -12.95
C ALA A 62 13.03 -12.76 -13.58
N ASP A 63 11.86 -13.16 -13.13
CA ASP A 63 11.22 -14.38 -13.60
C ASP A 63 10.10 -14.11 -14.60
N ILE A 64 9.88 -12.87 -14.97
CA ILE A 64 8.80 -12.50 -15.88
C ILE A 64 9.39 -12.10 -17.23
N GLY A 65 8.89 -12.73 -18.31
CA GLY A 65 9.26 -12.30 -19.65
C GLY A 65 8.63 -10.97 -19.96
N ILE A 66 9.42 -10.03 -20.45
CA ILE A 66 8.93 -8.71 -20.81
C ILE A 66 7.94 -8.85 -21.96
N GLU A 67 6.78 -8.20 -21.79
CA GLU A 67 5.68 -8.19 -22.77
C GLU A 67 5.00 -9.56 -22.96
N ASP A 68 5.37 -10.54 -22.19
CA ASP A 68 4.67 -11.83 -22.24
C ASP A 68 3.37 -11.75 -21.45
N CYS A 69 2.34 -12.37 -21.96
CA CYS A 69 1.08 -12.43 -21.24
C CYS A 69 1.16 -13.51 -20.16
N VAL A 70 1.06 -13.11 -18.91
CA VAL A 70 1.10 -14.02 -17.80
C VAL A 70 -0.33 -14.22 -17.27
N THR A 71 -0.87 -15.40 -17.48
CA THR A 71 -2.21 -15.72 -16.98
C THR A 71 -2.10 -16.18 -15.54
N LEU A 72 -3.02 -15.72 -14.70
CA LEU A 72 -3.04 -16.16 -13.30
C LEU A 72 -3.37 -17.65 -13.25
N PRO A 73 -2.75 -18.40 -12.33
CA PRO A 73 -2.87 -19.85 -12.35
C PRO A 73 -4.29 -20.36 -12.13
N ALA A 74 -4.63 -21.42 -12.84
CA ALA A 74 -5.83 -22.20 -12.61
C ALA A 74 -7.12 -21.41 -12.47
N GLY A 75 -7.35 -20.49 -13.38
CA GLY A 75 -8.55 -19.67 -13.33
C GLY A 75 -8.53 -18.67 -12.19
N GLY A 76 -7.38 -18.39 -11.63
CA GLY A 76 -7.24 -17.42 -10.57
C GLY A 76 -7.57 -16.02 -11.01
N SER A 77 -7.82 -15.18 -10.05
CA SER A 77 -8.14 -13.78 -10.30
C SER A 77 -7.59 -12.92 -9.18
N ALA A 78 -7.47 -11.64 -9.44
CA ALA A 78 -7.01 -10.69 -8.44
C ALA A 78 -7.94 -9.49 -8.41
N ALA A 79 -8.10 -8.92 -7.22
CA ALA A 79 -8.94 -7.75 -7.00
C ALA A 79 -8.14 -6.56 -6.49
N SER A 80 -6.93 -6.78 -6.02
CA SER A 80 -6.02 -5.69 -5.63
C SER A 80 -4.59 -6.07 -6.01
N LEU A 81 -3.73 -5.07 -6.14
CA LEU A 81 -2.38 -5.30 -6.59
C LEU A 81 -1.40 -4.21 -6.15
N ALA A 82 -0.14 -4.54 -6.20
CA ALA A 82 0.93 -3.56 -6.00
C ALA A 82 2.01 -3.81 -7.03
N ASN A 83 2.38 -2.77 -7.75
CA ASN A 83 3.44 -2.85 -8.74
C ASN A 83 4.72 -2.24 -8.16
N ARG A 84 5.66 -3.07 -7.78
CA ARG A 84 6.96 -2.64 -7.29
C ARG A 84 8.09 -3.14 -8.16
N THR A 85 7.77 -3.51 -9.41
CA THR A 85 8.75 -4.10 -10.32
C THR A 85 9.78 -3.13 -10.86
N GLY A 86 9.52 -1.85 -10.79
CA GLY A 86 10.38 -0.84 -11.43
C GLY A 86 9.97 -0.60 -12.87
N ARG A 87 8.91 -1.24 -13.35
CA ARG A 87 8.45 -1.15 -14.74
C ARG A 87 6.94 -0.98 -14.80
N PRO A 88 6.39 -0.47 -15.90
CA PRO A 88 4.94 -0.42 -16.05
C PRO A 88 4.36 -1.83 -16.16
N VAL A 89 3.19 -2.03 -15.60
CA VAL A 89 2.49 -3.30 -15.66
C VAL A 89 1.06 -3.05 -16.13
N THR A 90 0.61 -3.81 -17.12
CA THR A 90 -0.78 -3.75 -17.55
C THR A 90 -1.50 -4.97 -17.01
N THR A 91 -2.64 -4.74 -16.38
CA THR A 91 -3.50 -5.82 -15.92
C THR A 91 -4.68 -5.96 -16.88
N TYR A 92 -5.15 -7.16 -17.05
CA TYR A 92 -6.19 -7.47 -18.03
C TYR A 92 -7.33 -8.25 -17.38
N GLN A 93 -8.52 -7.94 -17.79
CA GLN A 93 -9.69 -8.74 -17.44
C GLN A 93 -9.64 -10.07 -18.21
N SER A 94 -9.14 -10.04 -19.43
CA SER A 94 -8.98 -11.24 -20.25
C SER A 94 -7.82 -12.10 -19.76
N ALA A 95 -8.03 -13.38 -19.66
CA ALA A 95 -6.96 -14.31 -19.27
C ALA A 95 -5.88 -14.43 -20.34
N THR A 96 -6.14 -13.98 -21.56
CA THR A 96 -5.19 -14.04 -22.66
C THR A 96 -4.67 -12.64 -23.03
N CYS A 97 -4.82 -11.67 -22.16
CA CYS A 97 -4.38 -10.30 -22.37
C CYS A 97 -5.02 -9.67 -23.62
N ALA A 98 -6.26 -10.02 -23.91
CA ALA A 98 -6.96 -9.43 -25.03
C ALA A 98 -7.43 -8.04 -24.66
N GLU A 99 -7.30 -7.11 -25.59
CA GLU A 99 -7.68 -5.72 -25.36
C GLU A 99 -9.16 -5.46 -25.66
N THR A 100 -9.91 -6.50 -25.97
CA THR A 100 -11.34 -6.39 -26.11
C THR A 100 -12.02 -6.34 -24.75
N GLY A 101 -11.34 -6.79 -23.68
CA GLY A 101 -11.81 -6.62 -22.31
C GLY A 101 -11.18 -5.39 -21.69
N GLU A 102 -11.39 -5.20 -20.41
CA GLU A 102 -10.82 -4.07 -19.69
C GLU A 102 -9.34 -4.30 -19.45
N PHE A 103 -8.56 -3.24 -19.52
CA PHE A 103 -7.15 -3.30 -19.16
C PHE A 103 -6.70 -1.92 -18.67
N THR A 104 -5.69 -1.91 -17.80
CA THR A 104 -5.14 -0.68 -17.25
C THR A 104 -3.65 -0.86 -17.05
N THR A 105 -2.88 0.16 -17.39
CA THR A 105 -1.43 0.15 -17.17
C THR A 105 -1.09 0.98 -15.96
N TYR A 106 -0.36 0.40 -15.04
CA TYR A 106 0.05 1.05 -13.80
C TYR A 106 1.56 1.22 -13.76
N PRO A 107 2.04 2.42 -13.46
CA PRO A 107 3.48 2.62 -13.31
C PRO A 107 3.99 1.93 -12.06
N SER A 108 5.30 1.72 -11.98
CA SER A 108 5.90 1.18 -10.77
C SER A 108 5.64 2.12 -9.59
N GLY A 109 5.40 1.54 -8.44
CA GLY A 109 5.09 2.31 -7.25
C GLY A 109 3.59 2.47 -7.03
N THR A 110 2.76 1.89 -7.87
CA THR A 110 1.31 1.99 -7.73
C THR A 110 0.76 0.89 -6.83
N TRP A 111 -0.12 1.28 -5.92
CA TRP A 111 -0.85 0.37 -5.06
C TRP A 111 -2.33 0.55 -5.37
N VAL A 112 -2.99 -0.53 -5.77
CA VAL A 112 -4.39 -0.49 -6.17
C VAL A 112 -5.21 -1.34 -5.21
N PRO A 113 -5.89 -0.73 -4.24
CA PRO A 113 -6.69 -1.50 -3.27
C PRO A 113 -7.92 -2.14 -3.86
N GLU A 114 -8.41 -1.61 -4.96
CA GLU A 114 -9.57 -2.19 -5.61
C GLU A 114 -9.44 -1.99 -7.12
N SER A 115 -9.20 -3.08 -7.83
CA SER A 115 -9.16 -3.03 -9.28
C SER A 115 -10.56 -2.80 -9.83
N PRO A 116 -10.72 -1.97 -10.86
CA PRO A 116 -12.04 -1.72 -11.44
C PRO A 116 -12.64 -2.93 -12.15
N TYR A 117 -11.90 -3.98 -12.33
CA TYR A 117 -12.38 -5.23 -12.92
C TYR A 117 -11.59 -6.39 -12.32
N VAL A 118 -12.07 -7.59 -12.54
CA VAL A 118 -11.36 -8.79 -12.08
C VAL A 118 -10.15 -9.00 -12.97
N VAL A 119 -8.97 -9.02 -12.37
CA VAL A 119 -7.71 -9.21 -13.10
C VAL A 119 -7.46 -10.70 -13.28
N ARG A 120 -7.22 -11.13 -14.52
CA ARG A 120 -6.93 -12.53 -14.83
C ARG A 120 -5.58 -12.73 -15.48
N ALA A 121 -4.96 -11.68 -15.96
CA ALA A 121 -3.64 -11.76 -16.59
C ALA A 121 -2.94 -10.42 -16.51
N TYR A 122 -1.65 -10.42 -16.77
CA TYR A 122 -0.88 -9.18 -16.79
C TYR A 122 0.30 -9.27 -17.74
N LYS A 123 0.83 -8.11 -18.10
CA LYS A 123 2.09 -7.97 -18.84
C LYS A 123 2.98 -6.99 -18.14
N VAL A 124 4.27 -7.23 -18.16
CA VAL A 124 5.27 -6.28 -17.66
C VAL A 124 6.00 -5.72 -18.87
N TRP A 125 6.10 -4.40 -18.93
CA TRP A 125 6.72 -3.71 -20.05
C TRP A 125 8.17 -3.34 -19.72
N GLU A 126 8.94 -3.09 -20.76
CA GLU A 126 10.33 -2.71 -20.56
C GLU A 126 10.43 -1.31 -19.96
N HIS A 127 9.63 -0.42 -20.42
CA HIS A 127 9.51 0.94 -19.86
C HIS A 127 8.31 1.69 -20.43
#